data_7175fb7977799e25d59e0f9ceb201f2c
#
_entry.id   7175fb7977799e25d59e0f9ceb201f2c
#
_cell.length_a   1.000
_cell.length_b   1.000
_cell.length_c   1.000
_cell.angle_alpha   90.00
_cell.angle_beta   90.00
_cell.angle_gamma   90.00
#
_symmetry.space_group_name_H-M   'P 1'
#
loop_
_entity.id
_entity.type
_entity.pdbx_description
1 polymer ?
#
loop_
_entity_poly.entity_id
_entity_poly.type
_entity_poly.pdbx_seq_one_letter_code
_entity_poly.pdbx_strand_id
1 'polypeptide(L)'
;MNDPQALISISLLISIVIISLMGFRNYEIIEQYKHYPYEEFRSRSFYRWFTCTFLHGDFFHLFLNAFVLWQFGFVVESICQVKFGFYEGMIIYLAIYILLAILSSVPTYLKYKNTPSYSSIGASGVISGLLFIYILYFPMN
;
A
#
# COMPACT_ATOMS: atom_id res chain seq x y z
N MET A 1 16.20 20.16 -15.93
CA MET A 1 15.76 18.86 -15.37
C MET A 1 15.11 19.19 -14.04
N ASN A 2 13.87 18.75 -13.82
CA ASN A 2 13.22 18.94 -12.52
C ASN A 2 13.88 17.99 -11.50
N ASP A 3 14.17 18.50 -10.31
CA ASP A 3 14.67 17.66 -9.22
C ASP A 3 13.59 16.65 -8.83
N PRO A 4 13.96 15.41 -8.41
CA PRO A 4 13.01 14.41 -7.96
C PRO A 4 12.15 14.95 -6.81
N GLN A 5 10.83 14.75 -6.91
CA GLN A 5 9.88 15.18 -5.91
C GLN A 5 8.95 14.00 -5.56
N ALA A 6 8.78 13.74 -4.28
CA ALA A 6 7.99 12.61 -3.80
C ALA A 6 6.47 12.91 -3.76
N LEU A 7 5.91 13.40 -4.88
CA LEU A 7 4.52 13.85 -4.95
C LEU A 7 3.51 12.71 -4.76
N ILE A 8 3.76 11.57 -5.37
CA ILE A 8 2.88 10.39 -5.23
C ILE A 8 2.98 9.83 -3.82
N SER A 9 4.20 9.68 -3.29
CA SER A 9 4.43 9.20 -1.92
C SER A 9 3.77 10.08 -0.87
N ILE A 10 3.86 11.41 -1.02
CA ILE A 10 3.18 12.37 -0.15
C ILE A 10 1.66 12.21 -0.24
N SER A 11 1.12 12.09 -1.45
CA SER A 11 -0.32 11.92 -1.67
C SER A 11 -0.83 10.62 -1.05
N LEU A 12 -0.09 9.52 -1.21
CA LEU A 12 -0.40 8.23 -0.59
C LEU A 12 -0.32 8.31 0.94
N LEU A 13 0.72 8.94 1.48
CA LEU A 13 0.91 9.12 2.92
C LEU A 13 -0.25 9.90 3.55
N ILE A 14 -0.63 11.03 2.95
CA ILE A 14 -1.78 11.82 3.40
C ILE A 14 -3.06 11.00 3.34
N SER A 15 -3.28 10.27 2.25
CA SER A 15 -4.47 9.42 2.06
C SER A 15 -4.54 8.31 3.11
N ILE A 16 -3.43 7.62 3.39
CA ILE A 16 -3.34 6.59 4.42
C ILE A 16 -3.72 7.15 5.79
N VAL A 17 -3.18 8.31 6.15
CA VAL A 17 -3.47 8.95 7.45
C VAL A 17 -4.95 9.34 7.53
N ILE A 18 -5.48 10.05 6.54
CA ILE A 18 -6.87 10.52 6.56
C ILE A 18 -7.85 9.34 6.60
N ILE A 19 -7.68 8.35 5.73
CA ILE A 19 -8.61 7.21 5.63
C ILE A 19 -8.55 6.35 6.90
N SER A 20 -7.36 6.14 7.47
CA SER A 20 -7.23 5.42 8.75
C SER A 20 -7.90 6.14 9.90
N LEU A 21 -7.74 7.47 10.00
CA LEU A 21 -8.42 8.27 11.02
C LEU A 21 -9.95 8.24 10.86
N MET A 22 -10.45 8.22 9.63
CA MET A 22 -11.86 8.01 9.35
C MET A 22 -12.33 6.62 9.81
N GLY A 23 -11.55 5.58 9.53
CA GLY A 23 -11.81 4.21 9.97
C GLY A 23 -11.82 4.06 11.50
N PHE A 24 -10.97 4.78 12.23
CA PHE A 24 -10.99 4.78 13.70
C PHE A 24 -12.26 5.41 14.29
N ARG A 25 -12.89 6.31 13.56
CA ARG A 25 -14.16 6.95 13.97
C ARG A 25 -15.40 6.19 13.51
N ASN A 26 -15.32 5.53 12.37
CA ASN A 26 -16.43 4.77 11.77
C ASN A 26 -15.95 3.40 11.29
N TYR A 27 -16.23 2.38 12.09
CA TYR A 27 -15.84 0.99 11.80
C TYR A 27 -16.46 0.43 10.51
N GLU A 28 -17.58 0.96 10.04
CA GLU A 28 -18.19 0.57 8.76
C GLU A 28 -17.25 0.78 7.57
N ILE A 29 -16.41 1.82 7.63
CA ILE A 29 -15.38 2.07 6.61
C ILE A 29 -14.38 0.91 6.56
N ILE A 30 -13.93 0.43 7.73
CA ILE A 30 -13.03 -0.73 7.79
C ILE A 30 -13.72 -1.96 7.20
N GLU A 31 -14.96 -2.25 7.59
CA GLU A 31 -15.71 -3.41 7.11
C GLU A 31 -15.91 -3.37 5.58
N GLN A 32 -16.19 -2.21 5.02
CA GLN A 32 -16.44 -2.04 3.60
C GLN A 32 -15.19 -2.20 2.73
N TYR A 33 -14.02 -1.77 3.23
CA TYR A 33 -12.80 -1.64 2.42
C TYR A 33 -11.64 -2.55 2.85
N LYS A 34 -11.78 -3.33 3.93
CA LYS A 34 -10.78 -4.32 4.35
C LYS A 34 -10.58 -5.42 3.30
N HIS A 35 -9.41 -6.01 3.27
CA HIS A 35 -9.16 -7.26 2.55
C HIS A 35 -9.93 -8.39 3.27
N TYR A 36 -10.96 -8.91 2.60
CA TYR A 36 -11.82 -9.95 3.13
C TYR A 36 -12.05 -11.05 2.07
N PRO A 37 -11.11 -12.02 1.98
CA PRO A 37 -11.10 -13.06 0.93
C PRO A 37 -12.42 -13.81 0.76
N TYR A 38 -13.11 -14.07 1.86
CA TYR A 38 -14.41 -14.79 1.84
C TYR A 38 -15.48 -14.03 1.05
N GLU A 39 -15.59 -12.73 1.26
CA GLU A 39 -16.53 -11.85 0.54
C GLU A 39 -16.04 -11.58 -0.89
N GLU A 40 -14.76 -11.33 -1.07
CA GLU A 40 -14.15 -11.08 -2.38
C GLU A 40 -14.38 -12.22 -3.37
N PHE A 41 -14.32 -13.46 -2.91
CA PHE A 41 -14.59 -14.64 -3.74
C PHE A 41 -16.06 -14.71 -4.17
N ARG A 42 -16.99 -14.30 -3.33
CA ARG A 42 -18.45 -14.40 -3.57
C ARG A 42 -19.00 -13.22 -4.33
N SER A 43 -18.58 -12.01 -3.97
CA SER A 43 -19.12 -10.76 -4.54
C SER A 43 -18.22 -10.16 -5.63
N ARG A 44 -17.03 -10.74 -5.90
CA ARG A 44 -16.03 -10.21 -6.84
C ARG A 44 -15.54 -8.81 -6.47
N SER A 45 -15.52 -8.46 -5.17
CA SER A 45 -15.11 -7.16 -4.65
C SER A 45 -13.58 -7.01 -4.57
N PHE A 46 -12.86 -7.23 -5.66
CA PHE A 46 -11.38 -7.21 -5.71
C PHE A 46 -10.77 -5.81 -5.51
N TYR A 47 -11.55 -4.73 -5.55
CA TYR A 47 -11.08 -3.39 -5.15
C TYR A 47 -10.50 -3.39 -3.73
N ARG A 48 -10.93 -4.30 -2.86
CA ARG A 48 -10.46 -4.49 -1.48
C ARG A 48 -8.96 -4.80 -1.40
N TRP A 49 -8.37 -5.37 -2.46
CA TRP A 49 -6.92 -5.63 -2.54
C TRP A 49 -6.09 -4.35 -2.53
N PHE A 50 -6.65 -3.27 -3.04
CA PHE A 50 -6.02 -1.96 -3.04
C PHE A 50 -6.48 -1.12 -1.83
N THR A 51 -7.78 -1.04 -1.57
CA THR A 51 -8.34 -0.17 -0.54
C THR A 51 -7.91 -0.54 0.88
N CYS A 52 -7.68 -1.82 1.15
CA CYS A 52 -7.21 -2.27 2.48
C CYS A 52 -5.85 -1.67 2.87
N THR A 53 -5.03 -1.25 1.90
CA THR A 53 -3.72 -0.65 2.17
C THR A 53 -3.81 0.74 2.81
N PHE A 54 -4.98 1.39 2.75
CA PHE A 54 -5.23 2.70 3.36
C PHE A 54 -5.82 2.62 4.76
N LEU A 55 -6.12 1.42 5.25
CA LEU A 55 -6.74 1.19 6.56
C LEU A 55 -5.72 0.62 7.54
N HIS A 56 -5.84 1.01 8.80
CA HIS A 56 -5.00 0.51 9.88
C HIS A 56 -5.85 0.20 11.11
N GLY A 57 -5.39 -0.76 11.94
CA GLY A 57 -6.14 -1.23 13.10
C GLY A 57 -6.01 -0.32 14.31
N ASP A 58 -4.88 0.38 14.43
CA ASP A 58 -4.57 1.27 15.55
C ASP A 58 -3.54 2.33 15.14
N PHE A 59 -3.31 3.30 16.04
CA PHE A 59 -2.38 4.41 15.81
C PHE A 59 -0.93 3.95 15.66
N PHE A 60 -0.49 2.95 16.39
CA PHE A 60 0.88 2.47 16.32
C PHE A 60 1.14 1.78 14.98
N HIS A 61 0.20 0.96 14.52
CA HIS A 61 0.25 0.34 13.19
C HIS A 61 0.27 1.39 12.08
N LEU A 62 -0.60 2.41 12.16
CA LEU A 62 -0.59 3.53 11.22
C LEU A 62 0.74 4.28 11.23
N PHE A 63 1.26 4.61 12.42
CA PHE A 63 2.51 5.36 12.56
C PHE A 63 3.69 4.61 11.94
N LEU A 64 3.86 3.32 12.23
CA LEU A 64 4.95 2.52 11.67
C LEU A 64 4.86 2.43 10.14
N ASN A 65 3.67 2.16 9.60
CA ASN A 65 3.49 2.08 8.15
C ASN A 65 3.71 3.44 7.47
N ALA A 66 3.21 4.52 8.04
CA ALA A 66 3.43 5.87 7.53
C ALA A 66 4.92 6.25 7.55
N PHE A 67 5.62 5.94 8.63
CA PHE A 67 7.05 6.20 8.77
C PHE A 67 7.87 5.44 7.72
N VAL A 68 7.61 4.16 7.53
CA VAL A 68 8.34 3.34 6.56
C VAL A 68 8.01 3.75 5.12
N LEU A 69 6.74 4.08 4.83
CA LEU A 69 6.35 4.62 3.53
C LEU A 69 7.05 5.95 3.24
N TRP A 70 7.15 6.83 4.25
CA TRP A 70 7.90 8.08 4.12
C TRP A 70 9.36 7.82 3.79
N GLN A 71 10.04 6.92 4.49
CA GLN A 71 11.45 6.63 4.26
C GLN A 71 11.71 5.96 2.90
N PHE A 72 11.04 4.87 2.61
CA PHE A 72 11.36 4.04 1.43
C PHE A 72 10.52 4.39 0.21
N GLY A 73 9.28 4.82 0.39
CA GLY A 73 8.43 5.27 -0.72
C GLY A 73 9.02 6.46 -1.44
N PHE A 74 9.51 7.46 -0.71
CA PHE A 74 10.15 8.65 -1.27
C PHE A 74 11.40 8.30 -2.08
N VAL A 75 12.22 7.38 -1.57
CA VAL A 75 13.42 6.96 -2.28
C VAL A 75 13.09 6.19 -3.55
N VAL A 76 12.15 5.24 -3.48
CA VAL A 76 11.75 4.44 -4.66
C VAL A 76 11.10 5.33 -5.73
N GLU A 77 10.26 6.31 -5.35
CA GLU A 77 9.69 7.28 -6.29
C GLU A 77 10.79 8.09 -6.96
N SER A 78 11.78 8.58 -6.18
CA SER A 78 12.92 9.32 -6.74
C SER A 78 13.76 8.49 -7.71
N ILE A 79 13.99 7.21 -7.40
CA ILE A 79 14.67 6.26 -8.29
C ILE A 79 13.91 6.15 -9.62
N CYS A 80 12.60 6.01 -9.58
CA CYS A 80 11.77 5.93 -10.78
C CYS A 80 11.88 7.20 -11.61
N GLN A 81 11.82 8.38 -10.98
CA GLN A 81 11.92 9.67 -11.67
C GLN A 81 13.30 9.90 -12.31
N VAL A 82 14.37 9.54 -11.62
CA VAL A 82 15.74 9.65 -12.17
C VAL A 82 15.94 8.70 -13.34
N LYS A 83 15.38 7.50 -13.26
CA LYS A 83 15.60 6.45 -14.27
C LYS A 83 14.74 6.61 -15.52
N PHE A 84 13.51 7.06 -15.38
CA PHE A 84 12.49 7.05 -16.43
C PHE A 84 12.01 8.45 -16.84
N GLY A 85 12.41 9.51 -16.14
CA GLY A 85 11.89 10.86 -16.30
C GLY A 85 10.90 11.25 -15.22
N PHE A 86 10.67 12.55 -15.04
CA PHE A 86 9.87 13.04 -13.91
C PHE A 86 8.43 12.52 -13.92
N TYR A 87 7.69 12.71 -15.01
CA TYR A 87 6.29 12.28 -15.09
C TYR A 87 6.14 10.76 -15.27
N GLU A 88 6.94 10.18 -16.14
CA GLU A 88 6.95 8.74 -16.37
C GLU A 88 7.32 7.98 -15.11
N GLY A 89 8.29 8.48 -14.35
CA GLY A 89 8.71 7.89 -13.07
C GLY A 89 7.60 7.92 -12.03
N MET A 90 6.81 8.99 -11.95
CA MET A 90 5.63 9.05 -11.08
C MET A 90 4.59 8.01 -11.45
N ILE A 91 4.29 7.86 -12.75
CA ILE A 91 3.32 6.85 -13.24
C ILE A 91 3.83 5.44 -12.94
N ILE A 92 5.10 5.17 -13.19
CA ILE A 92 5.73 3.87 -12.91
C ILE A 92 5.69 3.56 -11.41
N TYR A 93 6.03 4.53 -10.56
CA TYR A 93 5.97 4.35 -9.11
C TYR A 93 4.55 4.04 -8.63
N LEU A 94 3.54 4.76 -9.11
CA LEU A 94 2.13 4.47 -8.78
C LEU A 94 1.71 3.07 -9.26
N ALA A 95 2.13 2.67 -10.46
CA ALA A 95 1.88 1.33 -10.99
C ALA A 95 2.55 0.24 -10.12
N ILE A 96 3.78 0.47 -9.66
CA ILE A 96 4.48 -0.42 -8.71
C ILE A 96 3.68 -0.52 -7.41
N TYR A 97 3.21 0.59 -6.84
CA TYR A 97 2.42 0.58 -5.61
C TYR A 97 1.15 -0.27 -5.75
N ILE A 98 0.41 -0.07 -6.84
CA ILE A 98 -0.81 -0.83 -7.14
C ILE A 98 -0.49 -2.32 -7.34
N LEU A 99 0.56 -2.64 -8.09
CA LEU A 99 1.00 -4.01 -8.32
C LEU A 99 1.38 -4.72 -7.01
N LEU A 100 2.11 -4.04 -6.12
CA LEU A 100 2.48 -4.58 -4.82
C LEU A 100 1.25 -4.82 -3.93
N ALA A 101 0.25 -3.93 -3.97
CA ALA A 101 -1.02 -4.12 -3.26
C ALA A 101 -1.75 -5.38 -3.73
N ILE A 102 -1.83 -5.59 -5.05
CA ILE A 102 -2.43 -6.78 -5.64
C ILE A 102 -1.63 -8.04 -5.28
N LEU A 103 -0.33 -8.04 -5.51
CA LEU A 103 0.54 -9.20 -5.26
C LEU A 103 0.57 -9.61 -3.78
N SER A 104 0.53 -8.66 -2.86
CA SER A 104 0.48 -8.96 -1.43
C SER A 104 -0.86 -9.55 -0.98
N SER A 105 -1.94 -9.29 -1.70
CA SER A 105 -3.28 -9.80 -1.39
C SER A 105 -3.53 -11.20 -1.97
N VAL A 106 -2.90 -11.58 -3.08
CA VAL A 106 -3.14 -12.86 -3.76
C VAL A 106 -2.92 -14.09 -2.87
N PRO A 107 -1.80 -14.23 -2.12
CA PRO A 107 -1.57 -15.42 -1.30
C PRO A 107 -2.64 -15.60 -0.21
N THR A 108 -3.03 -14.52 0.45
CA THR A 108 -4.05 -14.55 1.50
C THR A 108 -5.44 -14.80 0.93
N TYR A 109 -5.75 -14.25 -0.25
CA TYR A 109 -6.97 -14.56 -0.97
C TYR A 109 -7.08 -16.05 -1.29
N LEU A 110 -6.05 -16.65 -1.89
CA LEU A 110 -6.05 -18.07 -2.25
C LEU A 110 -6.18 -18.97 -1.02
N LYS A 111 -5.54 -18.59 0.10
CA LYS A 111 -5.56 -19.37 1.33
C LYS A 111 -6.88 -19.26 2.09
N TYR A 112 -7.48 -18.06 2.15
CA TYR A 112 -8.58 -17.76 3.07
C TYR A 112 -9.94 -17.48 2.40
N LYS A 113 -10.09 -17.65 1.09
CA LYS A 113 -11.36 -17.43 0.36
C LYS A 113 -12.55 -18.26 0.86
N ASN A 114 -12.30 -19.34 1.60
CA ASN A 114 -13.33 -20.17 2.23
C ASN A 114 -13.39 -20.02 3.75
N THR A 115 -12.68 -19.05 4.33
CA THR A 115 -12.57 -18.82 5.78
C THR A 115 -13.24 -17.50 6.16
N PRO A 116 -14.49 -17.53 6.67
CA PRO A 116 -15.24 -16.30 6.98
C PRO A 116 -14.67 -15.50 8.15
N SER A 117 -13.80 -16.09 8.96
CA SER A 117 -13.19 -15.43 10.12
C SER A 117 -11.91 -14.64 9.81
N TYR A 118 -11.38 -14.73 8.58
CA TYR A 118 -10.14 -14.04 8.21
C TYR A 118 -10.42 -12.72 7.49
N SER A 119 -9.81 -11.67 7.97
CA SER A 119 -9.68 -10.40 7.23
C SER A 119 -8.40 -9.67 7.64
N SER A 120 -7.93 -8.75 6.80
CA SER A 120 -6.72 -7.96 7.07
C SER A 120 -6.82 -6.54 6.55
N ILE A 121 -6.02 -5.65 7.14
CA ILE A 121 -5.86 -4.25 6.74
C ILE A 121 -4.41 -3.83 6.92
N GLY A 122 -4.00 -2.79 6.23
CA GLY A 122 -2.70 -2.15 6.38
C GLY A 122 -1.87 -2.12 5.11
N ALA A 123 -0.96 -1.16 5.05
CA ALA A 123 -0.03 -0.97 3.94
C ALA A 123 1.19 -1.91 3.99
N SER A 124 1.31 -2.75 5.00
CA SER A 124 2.54 -3.51 5.30
C SER A 124 3.02 -4.38 4.13
N GLY A 125 2.12 -4.99 3.36
CA GLY A 125 2.47 -5.76 2.18
C GLY A 125 3.14 -4.92 1.09
N VAL A 126 2.58 -3.75 0.79
CA VAL A 126 3.16 -2.80 -0.17
C VAL A 126 4.50 -2.27 0.33
N ILE A 127 4.55 -1.86 1.59
CA ILE A 127 5.75 -1.29 2.22
C ILE A 127 6.90 -2.29 2.23
N SER A 128 6.63 -3.57 2.51
CA SER A 128 7.62 -4.64 2.42
C SER A 128 8.17 -4.79 0.99
N GLY A 129 7.31 -4.67 -0.01
CA GLY A 129 7.72 -4.65 -1.42
C GLY A 129 8.59 -3.46 -1.78
N LEU A 130 8.23 -2.25 -1.33
CA LEU A 130 9.04 -1.03 -1.54
C LEU A 130 10.41 -1.14 -0.85
N LEU A 131 10.45 -1.66 0.37
CA LEU A 131 11.70 -1.93 1.08
C LEU A 131 12.56 -2.95 0.33
N PHE A 132 11.97 -4.00 -0.23
CA PHE A 132 12.69 -4.99 -1.03
C PHE A 132 13.28 -4.36 -2.30
N ILE A 133 12.53 -3.52 -3.00
CA ILE A 133 13.04 -2.77 -4.17
C ILE A 133 14.22 -1.88 -3.75
N TYR A 134 14.11 -1.18 -2.62
CA TYR A 134 15.19 -0.35 -2.08
C TYR A 134 16.47 -1.18 -1.83
N ILE A 135 16.36 -2.34 -1.17
CA ILE A 135 17.48 -3.22 -0.87
C ILE A 135 18.14 -3.75 -2.15
N LEU A 136 17.35 -4.11 -3.16
CA LEU A 136 17.88 -4.56 -4.45
C LEU A 136 18.61 -3.45 -5.22
N TYR A 137 18.15 -2.22 -5.07
CA TYR A 137 18.77 -1.07 -5.73
C TYR A 137 20.05 -0.59 -5.02
N PHE A 138 20.08 -0.70 -3.69
CA PHE A 138 21.23 -0.37 -2.85
C PHE A 138 21.70 -1.62 -2.09
N PRO A 139 22.32 -2.60 -2.76
CA PRO A 139 22.80 -3.79 -2.07
C PRO A 139 23.88 -3.40 -1.06
N MET A 140 23.71 -3.88 0.17
CA MET A 140 24.77 -3.73 1.19
C MET A 140 25.93 -4.61 0.76
N ASN A 141 27.09 -3.98 0.46
CA ASN A 141 28.35 -4.67 0.18
C ASN A 141 29.01 -5.13 1.48
#